data_7039d0b6a10b377b2180bc05eb0b0a8c
#
_entry.id   7039d0b6a10b377b2180bc05eb0b0a8c
#
_cell.length_a   1.000
_cell.length_b   1.000
_cell.length_c   1.000
_cell.angle_alpha   90.00
_cell.angle_beta   90.00
_cell.angle_gamma   90.00
#
_symmetry.space_group_name_H-M   'P 1'
#
loop_
_entity.id
_entity.type
_entity.pdbx_description
1 polymer ?
#
loop_
_entity_poly.entity_id
_entity_poly.type
_entity_poly.pdbx_seq_one_letter_code
_entity_poly.pdbx_strand_id
1 'polypeptide(L)'
;MLLNHQDLAPSAWVTRFAPLIPAGGRVLDVACGSGRHLRWLAAQGWRVTGVDRDEAAVQPLRELAQIMVADFEAGPWPLPPRAFDGVVVTNYLWRALLPNIKASLAPGGVLIYETFADGQQHIGKPSRPDFLLQPGELLQAFSGLRVVAFEDGHESRPERFVQRLVAVLEAQHTALGPVPSPLPSPLPPACYSLTGANR
;
A
#
# COMPACT_ATOMS: atom_id res chain seq x y z
N MET A 1 18.06 1.89 25.40
CA MET A 1 18.55 2.21 24.03
C MET A 1 17.31 2.34 23.16
N LEU A 2 16.87 3.56 22.87
CA LEU A 2 15.69 3.78 22.03
C LEU A 2 16.12 3.44 20.60
N LEU A 3 15.50 2.42 19.99
CA LEU A 3 15.68 2.11 18.56
C LEU A 3 15.27 3.35 17.77
N ASN A 4 16.19 3.87 17.02
CA ASN A 4 15.92 4.98 16.12
C ASN A 4 14.92 4.49 15.07
N HIS A 5 13.80 5.18 14.87
CA HIS A 5 12.78 4.79 13.88
C HIS A 5 13.34 4.63 12.47
N GLN A 6 14.55 5.14 12.22
CA GLN A 6 15.27 5.03 10.93
C GLN A 6 15.85 3.62 10.68
N ASP A 7 16.06 2.80 11.73
CA ASP A 7 16.67 1.47 11.63
C ASP A 7 15.66 0.31 11.61
N LEU A 8 14.36 0.61 11.58
CA LEU A 8 13.34 -0.42 11.52
C LEU A 8 13.30 -1.07 10.14
N ALA A 9 13.38 -2.39 10.11
CA ALA A 9 13.20 -3.16 8.89
C ALA A 9 11.83 -2.87 8.24
N PRO A 10 11.72 -2.90 6.92
CA PRO A 10 10.43 -2.81 6.24
C PRO A 10 9.52 -3.96 6.67
N SER A 11 8.21 -3.74 6.59
CA SER A 11 7.21 -4.78 6.87
C SER A 11 7.43 -6.00 5.99
N ALA A 12 7.37 -7.19 6.57
CA ALA A 12 7.40 -8.45 5.84
C ALA A 12 6.26 -8.55 4.82
N TRP A 13 5.10 -7.94 5.12
CA TRP A 13 3.99 -7.85 4.18
C TRP A 13 4.37 -7.04 2.94
N VAL A 14 4.97 -5.86 3.13
CA VAL A 14 5.41 -5.02 2.03
C VAL A 14 6.49 -5.72 1.21
N THR A 15 7.53 -6.26 1.85
CA THR A 15 8.64 -6.92 1.13
C THR A 15 8.19 -8.15 0.35
N ARG A 16 7.23 -8.91 0.89
CA ARG A 16 6.65 -10.09 0.24
C ARG A 16 5.93 -9.74 -1.06
N PHE A 17 5.15 -8.65 -1.06
CA PHE A 17 4.24 -8.34 -2.16
C PHE A 17 4.70 -7.21 -3.08
N ALA A 18 5.72 -6.44 -2.70
CA ALA A 18 6.28 -5.42 -3.58
C ALA A 18 6.72 -5.94 -4.96
N PRO A 19 7.22 -7.19 -5.12
CA PRO A 19 7.54 -7.73 -6.45
C PRO A 19 6.36 -7.83 -7.42
N LEU A 20 5.13 -7.66 -6.98
CA LEU A 20 3.96 -7.52 -7.87
C LEU A 20 3.93 -6.17 -8.58
N ILE A 21 4.59 -5.15 -8.05
CA ILE A 21 4.73 -3.84 -8.67
C ILE A 21 5.74 -3.96 -9.81
N PRO A 22 5.45 -3.46 -11.02
CA PRO A 22 6.40 -3.50 -12.13
C PRO A 22 7.78 -2.95 -11.75
N ALA A 23 8.84 -3.62 -12.20
CA ALA A 23 10.21 -3.19 -11.94
C ALA A 23 10.43 -1.75 -12.43
N GLY A 24 11.07 -0.89 -11.62
CA GLY A 24 11.28 0.52 -11.91
C GLY A 24 9.99 1.37 -11.94
N GLY A 25 8.86 0.80 -11.55
CA GLY A 25 7.57 1.48 -11.46
C GLY A 25 7.56 2.63 -10.46
N ARG A 26 6.53 3.46 -10.52
CA ARG A 26 6.30 4.57 -9.59
C ARG A 26 5.54 4.08 -8.37
N VAL A 27 6.11 4.26 -7.19
CA VAL A 27 5.52 3.81 -5.92
C VAL A 27 5.23 5.02 -5.03
N LEU A 28 4.03 5.06 -4.48
CA LEU A 28 3.65 6.01 -3.45
C LEU A 28 3.74 5.34 -2.07
N ASP A 29 4.47 5.95 -1.14
CA ASP A 29 4.50 5.58 0.27
C ASP A 29 3.71 6.64 1.06
N VAL A 30 2.51 6.28 1.52
CA VAL A 30 1.56 7.17 2.20
C VAL A 30 1.84 7.20 3.69
N ALA A 31 1.95 8.39 4.27
CA ALA A 31 2.35 8.60 5.65
C ALA A 31 3.69 7.89 5.93
N CYS A 32 4.69 8.22 5.10
CA CYS A 32 5.94 7.46 5.04
C CYS A 32 6.84 7.63 6.29
N GLY A 33 6.57 8.63 7.15
CA GLY A 33 7.33 8.91 8.36
C GLY A 33 8.83 9.04 8.08
N SER A 34 9.66 8.39 8.86
CA SER A 34 11.13 8.36 8.67
C SER A 34 11.58 7.52 7.47
N GLY A 35 10.66 6.96 6.67
CA GLY A 35 10.94 6.35 5.37
C GLY A 35 11.48 4.93 5.40
N ARG A 36 11.12 4.09 6.37
CA ARG A 36 11.62 2.70 6.41
C ARG A 36 11.27 1.89 5.15
N HIS A 37 10.05 2.06 4.62
CA HIS A 37 9.63 1.39 3.38
C HIS A 37 10.18 2.12 2.16
N LEU A 38 10.12 3.45 2.16
CA LEU A 38 10.65 4.29 1.10
C LEU A 38 12.11 3.97 0.78
N ARG A 39 12.98 3.90 1.82
CA ARG A 39 14.40 3.56 1.67
C ARG A 39 14.59 2.19 1.03
N TRP A 40 13.85 1.21 1.53
CA TRP A 40 13.93 -0.15 1.00
C TRP A 40 13.43 -0.21 -0.45
N LEU A 41 12.28 0.38 -0.76
CA LEU A 41 11.73 0.43 -2.12
C LEU A 41 12.69 1.11 -3.09
N ALA A 42 13.26 2.27 -2.72
CA ALA A 42 14.24 2.97 -3.55
C ALA A 42 15.50 2.11 -3.80
N ALA A 43 15.99 1.41 -2.77
CA ALA A 43 17.14 0.50 -2.89
C ALA A 43 16.86 -0.70 -3.81
N GLN A 44 15.59 -1.11 -3.96
CA GLN A 44 15.18 -2.15 -4.91
C GLN A 44 14.94 -1.61 -6.34
N GLY A 45 15.12 -0.30 -6.56
CA GLY A 45 15.07 0.30 -7.89
C GLY A 45 13.70 0.88 -8.30
N TRP A 46 12.72 0.98 -7.39
CA TRP A 46 11.47 1.69 -7.66
C TRP A 46 11.66 3.20 -7.54
N ARG A 47 10.89 3.96 -8.33
CA ARG A 47 10.82 5.42 -8.23
C ARG A 47 9.79 5.81 -7.16
N VAL A 48 10.27 6.17 -5.98
CA VAL A 48 9.40 6.37 -4.82
C VAL A 48 9.01 7.84 -4.64
N THR A 49 7.74 8.07 -4.38
CA THR A 49 7.22 9.34 -3.84
C THR A 49 6.77 9.07 -2.42
N GLY A 50 7.36 9.76 -1.45
CA GLY A 50 6.93 9.72 -0.05
C GLY A 50 6.09 10.92 0.30
N VAL A 51 5.03 10.72 1.06
CA VAL A 51 4.19 11.82 1.55
C VAL A 51 3.98 11.67 3.04
N ASP A 52 4.25 12.75 3.79
CA ASP A 52 4.01 12.83 5.23
C ASP A 52 3.79 14.29 5.65
N ARG A 53 3.18 14.51 6.81
CA ARG A 53 3.01 15.84 7.40
C ARG A 53 4.23 16.31 8.21
N ASP A 54 5.04 15.38 8.70
CA ASP A 54 6.22 15.66 9.51
C ASP A 54 7.43 15.96 8.62
N GLU A 55 7.63 17.27 8.37
CA GLU A 55 8.76 17.74 7.55
C GLU A 55 10.12 17.30 8.10
N ALA A 56 10.28 17.30 9.43
CA ALA A 56 11.54 16.91 10.05
C ALA A 56 11.87 15.43 9.82
N ALA A 57 10.85 14.57 9.87
CA ALA A 57 11.01 13.14 9.62
C ALA A 57 11.38 12.85 8.16
N VAL A 58 10.82 13.59 7.20
CA VAL A 58 11.01 13.31 5.77
C VAL A 58 12.17 14.08 5.13
N GLN A 59 12.68 15.13 5.77
CA GLN A 59 13.79 15.94 5.25
C GLN A 59 15.00 15.09 4.80
N PRO A 60 15.46 14.07 5.55
CA PRO A 60 16.59 13.22 5.15
C PRO A 60 16.29 12.31 3.95
N LEU A 61 15.04 12.20 3.53
CA LEU A 61 14.63 11.32 2.43
C LEU A 61 14.69 11.99 1.06
N ARG A 62 14.86 13.30 1.01
CA ARG A 62 14.85 14.10 -0.24
C ARG A 62 15.96 13.74 -1.22
N GLU A 63 17.05 13.16 -0.74
CA GLU A 63 18.15 12.67 -1.59
C GLU A 63 17.84 11.29 -2.21
N LEU A 64 16.85 10.56 -1.67
CA LEU A 64 16.53 9.20 -2.07
C LEU A 64 15.26 9.11 -2.92
N ALA A 65 14.32 10.04 -2.73
CA ALA A 65 12.99 9.96 -3.32
C ALA A 65 12.37 11.35 -3.49
N GLN A 66 11.30 11.41 -4.27
CA GLN A 66 10.45 12.59 -4.30
C GLN A 66 9.67 12.69 -2.99
N ILE A 67 9.82 13.80 -2.26
CA ILE A 67 9.13 14.03 -0.98
C ILE A 67 8.14 15.17 -1.10
N MET A 68 6.92 14.91 -0.64
CA MET A 68 5.88 15.90 -0.49
C MET A 68 5.50 16.01 0.98
N VAL A 69 5.59 17.21 1.54
CA VAL A 69 5.12 17.52 2.90
C VAL A 69 3.69 17.99 2.80
N ALA A 70 2.75 17.23 3.35
CA ALA A 70 1.34 17.58 3.32
C ALA A 70 0.57 16.93 4.47
N ASP A 71 -0.32 17.68 5.09
CA ASP A 71 -1.30 17.18 6.04
C ASP A 71 -2.62 16.89 5.30
N PHE A 72 -2.85 15.62 4.99
CA PHE A 72 -4.05 15.20 4.27
C PHE A 72 -5.30 15.12 5.16
N GLU A 73 -5.11 15.13 6.48
CA GLU A 73 -6.23 15.13 7.42
C GLU A 73 -6.89 16.49 7.49
N ALA A 74 -6.10 17.56 7.26
CA ALA A 74 -6.56 18.95 7.31
C ALA A 74 -6.68 19.60 5.92
N GLY A 75 -6.10 19.02 4.86
CA GLY A 75 -6.01 19.61 3.54
C GLY A 75 -6.47 18.68 2.40
N PRO A 76 -6.47 19.18 1.16
CA PRO A 76 -6.82 18.37 0.00
C PRO A 76 -5.75 17.32 -0.28
N TRP A 77 -6.17 16.21 -0.91
CA TRP A 77 -5.23 15.21 -1.43
C TRP A 77 -4.37 15.82 -2.54
N PRO A 78 -3.03 15.84 -2.38
CA PRO A 78 -2.17 16.64 -3.26
C PRO A 78 -1.69 15.88 -4.51
N LEU A 79 -2.03 14.61 -4.64
CA LEU A 79 -1.48 13.75 -5.68
C LEU A 79 -2.47 13.52 -6.83
N PRO A 80 -1.95 13.39 -8.07
CA PRO A 80 -2.80 13.12 -9.22
C PRO A 80 -3.37 11.70 -9.17
N PRO A 81 -4.58 11.49 -9.72
CA PRO A 81 -5.13 10.16 -9.86
C PRO A 81 -4.35 9.33 -10.90
N ARG A 82 -4.42 8.01 -10.78
CA ARG A 82 -3.83 7.04 -11.72
C ARG A 82 -2.34 7.24 -12.00
N ALA A 83 -1.60 7.69 -10.98
CA ALA A 83 -0.21 8.08 -11.16
C ALA A 83 0.80 7.01 -10.73
N PHE A 84 0.38 6.01 -9.94
CA PHE A 84 1.31 5.10 -9.31
C PHE A 84 1.06 3.64 -9.67
N ASP A 85 2.13 2.94 -9.99
CA ASP A 85 2.15 1.51 -10.26
C ASP A 85 2.09 0.68 -8.96
N GLY A 86 2.44 1.30 -7.83
CA GLY A 86 2.28 0.76 -6.49
C GLY A 86 1.87 1.84 -5.49
N VAL A 87 1.02 1.49 -4.53
CA VAL A 87 0.68 2.34 -3.38
C VAL A 87 0.85 1.53 -2.12
N VAL A 88 1.72 2.00 -1.23
CA VAL A 88 2.04 1.38 0.05
C VAL A 88 1.49 2.24 1.18
N VAL A 89 0.78 1.63 2.11
CA VAL A 89 0.24 2.28 3.31
C VAL A 89 0.52 1.37 4.50
N THR A 90 1.23 1.87 5.51
CA THR A 90 1.52 1.08 6.70
C THR A 90 1.33 1.90 7.98
N ASN A 91 0.70 1.28 8.98
CA ASN A 91 0.45 1.88 10.29
C ASN A 91 -0.26 3.26 10.23
N TYR A 92 -1.09 3.44 9.22
CA TYR A 92 -1.83 4.67 9.00
C TYR A 92 -3.27 4.35 8.61
N LEU A 93 -4.22 5.06 9.20
CA LEU A 93 -5.64 4.98 8.86
C LEU A 93 -6.28 6.36 8.98
N TRP A 94 -6.78 6.87 7.86
CA TRP A 94 -7.67 8.01 7.79
C TRP A 94 -8.75 7.72 6.75
N ARG A 95 -9.95 7.39 7.21
CA ARG A 95 -11.01 6.82 6.36
C ARG A 95 -11.39 7.70 5.18
N ALA A 96 -11.37 9.02 5.38
CA ALA A 96 -11.68 9.98 4.32
C ALA A 96 -10.70 9.90 3.12
N LEU A 97 -9.49 9.35 3.31
CA LEU A 97 -8.49 9.21 2.25
C LEU A 97 -8.54 7.88 1.50
N LEU A 98 -9.27 6.89 1.97
CA LEU A 98 -9.31 5.57 1.30
C LEU A 98 -9.71 5.66 -0.17
N PRO A 99 -10.71 6.51 -0.57
CA PRO A 99 -11.02 6.72 -1.98
C PRO A 99 -9.87 7.35 -2.78
N ASN A 100 -9.14 8.30 -2.18
CA ASN A 100 -8.01 8.99 -2.82
C ASN A 100 -6.82 8.04 -3.03
N ILE A 101 -6.52 7.20 -2.01
CA ILE A 101 -5.50 6.15 -2.09
C ILE A 101 -5.83 5.21 -3.25
N LYS A 102 -7.08 4.74 -3.35
CA LYS A 102 -7.54 3.92 -4.47
C LYS A 102 -7.41 4.63 -5.81
N ALA A 103 -7.83 5.89 -5.88
CA ALA A 103 -7.79 6.68 -7.11
C ALA A 103 -6.36 6.97 -7.60
N SER A 104 -5.36 6.91 -6.73
CA SER A 104 -3.95 7.11 -7.07
C SER A 104 -3.33 5.95 -7.84
N LEU A 105 -3.94 4.75 -7.81
CA LEU A 105 -3.47 3.57 -8.55
C LEU A 105 -3.63 3.77 -10.06
N ALA A 106 -2.56 3.51 -10.80
CA ALA A 106 -2.61 3.36 -12.25
C ALA A 106 -3.34 2.05 -12.63
N PRO A 107 -3.86 1.91 -13.86
CA PRO A 107 -4.32 0.62 -14.36
C PRO A 107 -3.22 -0.45 -14.25
N GLY A 108 -3.51 -1.60 -13.64
CA GLY A 108 -2.53 -2.61 -13.27
C GLY A 108 -1.79 -2.34 -11.95
N GLY A 109 -2.04 -1.20 -11.32
CA GLY A 109 -1.35 -0.78 -10.10
C GLY A 109 -1.73 -1.64 -8.89
N VAL A 110 -0.77 -1.82 -7.99
CA VAL A 110 -0.84 -2.68 -6.81
C VAL A 110 -0.99 -1.86 -5.54
N LEU A 111 -2.03 -2.11 -4.75
CA LEU A 111 -2.17 -1.62 -3.38
C LEU A 111 -1.57 -2.62 -2.41
N ILE A 112 -0.72 -2.16 -1.50
CA ILE A 112 -0.20 -2.92 -0.36
C ILE A 112 -0.53 -2.14 0.90
N TYR A 113 -1.49 -2.61 1.66
CA TYR A 113 -1.98 -1.95 2.87
C TYR A 113 -1.77 -2.86 4.10
N GLU A 114 -1.25 -2.30 5.19
CA GLU A 114 -1.14 -2.97 6.49
C GLU A 114 -1.35 -1.93 7.60
N THR A 115 -2.35 -2.12 8.46
CA THR A 115 -2.51 -1.26 9.64
C THR A 115 -3.23 -1.99 10.77
N PHE A 116 -3.33 -1.32 11.91
CA PHE A 116 -3.93 -1.87 13.11
C PHE A 116 -5.43 -2.09 12.97
N ALA A 117 -5.92 -3.16 13.60
CA ALA A 117 -7.32 -3.56 13.59
C ALA A 117 -7.92 -3.62 15.00
N ASP A 118 -9.22 -3.79 15.07
CA ASP A 118 -9.96 -3.98 16.31
C ASP A 118 -9.37 -5.12 17.13
N GLY A 119 -9.26 -4.91 18.42
CA GLY A 119 -8.50 -5.77 19.35
C GLY A 119 -7.19 -5.13 19.82
N GLN A 120 -6.55 -4.28 19.00
CA GLN A 120 -5.29 -3.62 19.35
C GLN A 120 -5.38 -2.77 20.62
N GLN A 121 -6.52 -2.12 20.89
CA GLN A 121 -6.77 -1.30 22.05
C GLN A 121 -6.61 -2.03 23.37
N HIS A 122 -6.67 -3.36 23.36
CA HIS A 122 -6.53 -4.19 24.57
C HIS A 122 -5.08 -4.56 24.90
N ILE A 123 -4.17 -4.40 23.93
CA ILE A 123 -2.76 -4.80 24.08
C ILE A 123 -1.79 -3.64 23.89
N GLY A 124 -2.21 -2.50 23.29
CA GLY A 124 -1.28 -1.41 23.08
C GLY A 124 -1.86 -0.22 22.33
N LYS A 125 -0.97 0.53 21.71
CA LYS A 125 -1.33 1.65 20.84
C LYS A 125 -1.23 1.25 19.37
N PRO A 126 -2.03 1.88 18.49
CA PRO A 126 -3.10 2.85 18.78
C PRO A 126 -4.27 2.21 19.53
N SER A 127 -4.95 2.98 20.38
CA SER A 127 -6.09 2.49 21.17
C SER A 127 -7.42 3.20 20.83
N ARG A 128 -7.35 4.28 20.04
CA ARG A 128 -8.57 4.99 19.60
C ARG A 128 -9.24 4.24 18.45
N PRO A 129 -10.57 4.03 18.50
CA PRO A 129 -11.31 3.34 17.43
C PRO A 129 -11.13 3.96 16.05
N ASP A 130 -10.91 5.28 15.97
CA ASP A 130 -10.67 5.99 14.71
C ASP A 130 -9.45 5.47 13.94
N PHE A 131 -8.48 4.89 14.64
CA PHE A 131 -7.24 4.35 14.06
C PHE A 131 -7.20 2.82 13.98
N LEU A 132 -8.34 2.17 14.26
CA LEU A 132 -8.47 0.72 14.23
C LEU A 132 -9.49 0.31 13.15
N LEU A 133 -9.06 -0.55 12.25
CA LEU A 133 -9.93 -1.11 11.24
C LEU A 133 -10.96 -2.06 11.86
N GLN A 134 -12.20 -1.96 11.41
CA GLN A 134 -13.24 -2.94 11.74
C GLN A 134 -13.02 -4.24 10.93
N PRO A 135 -13.52 -5.38 11.39
CA PRO A 135 -13.38 -6.64 10.67
C PRO A 135 -13.77 -6.52 9.19
N GLY A 136 -12.85 -6.89 8.30
CA GLY A 136 -13.07 -6.84 6.86
C GLY A 136 -13.14 -5.45 6.22
N GLU A 137 -12.85 -4.37 6.95
CA GLU A 137 -13.03 -2.99 6.45
C GLU A 137 -12.20 -2.70 5.19
N LEU A 138 -10.97 -3.19 5.09
CA LEU A 138 -10.16 -2.98 3.87
C LEU A 138 -10.79 -3.62 2.63
N LEU A 139 -11.44 -4.78 2.76
CA LEU A 139 -12.15 -5.41 1.64
C LEU A 139 -13.30 -4.56 1.13
N GLN A 140 -14.03 -3.93 2.05
CA GLN A 140 -15.13 -3.03 1.70
C GLN A 140 -14.62 -1.73 1.09
N ALA A 141 -13.63 -1.10 1.72
CA ALA A 141 -13.06 0.18 1.28
C ALA A 141 -12.45 0.11 -0.12
N PHE A 142 -11.80 -1.00 -0.44
CA PHE A 142 -11.15 -1.24 -1.72
C PHE A 142 -11.93 -2.20 -2.63
N SER A 143 -13.24 -2.30 -2.43
CA SER A 143 -14.12 -3.04 -3.34
C SER A 143 -13.93 -2.60 -4.79
N GLY A 144 -13.99 -3.55 -5.74
CA GLY A 144 -13.70 -3.31 -7.16
C GLY A 144 -12.21 -3.35 -7.52
N LEU A 145 -11.29 -3.56 -6.57
CA LEU A 145 -9.96 -4.05 -6.83
C LEU A 145 -9.95 -5.58 -6.77
N ARG A 146 -9.07 -6.21 -7.56
CA ARG A 146 -8.84 -7.66 -7.45
C ARG A 146 -7.99 -7.94 -6.22
N VAL A 147 -8.57 -8.64 -5.24
CA VAL A 147 -7.86 -9.06 -4.03
C VAL A 147 -6.87 -10.17 -4.37
N VAL A 148 -5.60 -9.97 -4.03
CA VAL A 148 -4.52 -10.95 -4.19
C VAL A 148 -4.24 -11.66 -2.87
N ALA A 149 -4.22 -10.91 -1.76
CA ALA A 149 -4.04 -11.45 -0.42
C ALA A 149 -4.77 -10.58 0.61
N PHE A 150 -5.27 -11.22 1.66
CA PHE A 150 -5.93 -10.56 2.77
C PHE A 150 -5.66 -11.33 4.06
N GLU A 151 -5.35 -10.60 5.12
CA GLU A 151 -5.24 -11.14 6.48
C GLU A 151 -5.95 -10.19 7.45
N ASP A 152 -6.65 -10.75 8.43
CA ASP A 152 -7.33 -10.01 9.48
C ASP A 152 -7.22 -10.82 10.77
N GLY A 153 -6.53 -10.30 11.80
CA GLY A 153 -6.39 -11.01 13.03
C GLY A 153 -5.18 -10.63 13.89
N HIS A 154 -4.88 -11.50 14.85
CA HIS A 154 -3.82 -11.33 15.82
C HIS A 154 -2.49 -11.94 15.34
N GLU A 155 -1.44 -11.17 15.42
CA GLU A 155 -0.06 -11.58 15.22
C GLU A 155 0.67 -11.60 16.56
N SER A 156 1.39 -12.68 16.86
CA SER A 156 2.04 -12.85 18.18
C SER A 156 3.46 -12.29 18.23
N ARG A 157 4.08 -12.02 17.11
CA ARG A 157 5.45 -11.47 17.03
C ARG A 157 5.65 -10.56 15.81
N PRO A 158 5.69 -9.22 15.99
CA PRO A 158 5.32 -8.49 17.22
C PRO A 158 3.84 -8.69 17.57
N GLU A 159 3.51 -8.62 18.86
CA GLU A 159 2.13 -8.77 19.29
C GLU A 159 1.29 -7.59 18.84
N ARG A 160 0.31 -7.85 17.97
CA ARG A 160 -0.58 -6.82 17.41
C ARG A 160 -1.81 -7.42 16.73
N PHE A 161 -2.89 -6.67 16.72
CA PHE A 161 -4.03 -6.92 15.85
C PHE A 161 -3.87 -6.09 14.58
N VAL A 162 -3.93 -6.74 13.41
CA VAL A 162 -3.71 -6.10 12.13
C VAL A 162 -4.69 -6.58 11.09
N GLN A 163 -4.97 -5.70 10.14
CA GLN A 163 -5.62 -6.06 8.89
C GLN A 163 -4.69 -5.68 7.74
N ARG A 164 -4.58 -6.58 6.76
CA ARG A 164 -3.66 -6.46 5.62
C ARG A 164 -4.38 -6.77 4.33
N LEU A 165 -4.11 -5.98 3.32
CA LEU A 165 -4.68 -6.17 1.98
C LEU A 165 -3.59 -5.98 0.92
N VAL A 166 -3.56 -6.89 -0.04
CA VAL A 166 -2.92 -6.67 -1.33
C VAL A 166 -3.99 -6.80 -2.40
N ALA A 167 -4.14 -5.77 -3.21
CA ALA A 167 -5.14 -5.75 -4.26
C ALA A 167 -4.62 -5.01 -5.51
N VAL A 168 -5.17 -5.33 -6.67
CA VAL A 168 -4.74 -4.78 -7.96
C VAL A 168 -5.92 -4.07 -8.63
N LEU A 169 -5.67 -2.86 -9.14
CA LEU A 169 -6.58 -2.18 -10.05
C LEU A 169 -6.40 -2.80 -11.44
N GLU A 170 -7.25 -3.77 -11.80
CA GLU A 170 -7.15 -4.39 -13.12
C GLU A 170 -7.25 -3.35 -14.23
N ALA A 171 -6.36 -3.46 -15.22
CA ALA A 171 -6.48 -2.68 -16.43
C ALA A 171 -7.79 -3.06 -17.13
N GLN A 172 -8.66 -2.09 -17.39
CA GLN A 172 -9.81 -2.35 -18.23
C GLN A 172 -9.27 -2.77 -19.60
N HIS A 173 -9.50 -4.01 -19.99
CA HIS A 173 -9.34 -4.42 -21.37
C HIS A 173 -10.38 -3.60 -22.16
N THR A 174 -9.93 -2.59 -22.86
CA THR A 174 -10.75 -1.95 -23.87
C THR A 174 -11.06 -3.06 -24.86
N ALA A 175 -12.30 -3.53 -24.84
CA ALA A 175 -12.76 -4.47 -25.84
C ALA A 175 -12.47 -3.82 -27.20
N LEU A 176 -11.45 -4.33 -27.91
CA LEU A 176 -11.28 -4.05 -29.32
C LEU A 176 -12.63 -4.38 -29.94
N GLY A 177 -13.17 -3.44 -30.72
CA GLY A 177 -14.50 -3.50 -31.31
C GLY A 177 -14.87 -4.87 -31.89
N PRO A 178 -16.11 -5.10 -32.36
CA PRO A 178 -16.63 -6.42 -32.64
C PRO A 178 -15.73 -7.18 -33.62
N VAL A 179 -14.99 -8.16 -33.07
CA VAL A 179 -14.19 -9.11 -33.83
C VAL A 179 -15.16 -10.15 -34.39
N PRO A 180 -15.25 -10.36 -35.73
CA PRO A 180 -16.02 -11.48 -36.25
C PRO A 180 -15.34 -12.79 -35.82
N SER A 181 -16.14 -13.68 -35.26
CA SER A 181 -15.80 -14.99 -34.65
C SER A 181 -14.84 -15.87 -35.44
N PRO A 182 -14.08 -16.80 -34.78
CA PRO A 182 -14.54 -17.66 -33.69
C PRO A 182 -13.90 -17.34 -32.34
N LEU A 183 -14.63 -17.62 -31.27
CA LEU A 183 -14.22 -17.41 -29.87
C LEU A 183 -12.82 -17.96 -29.62
N PRO A 184 -11.83 -17.10 -29.26
CA PRO A 184 -10.61 -17.61 -28.67
C PRO A 184 -10.95 -18.22 -27.31
N SER A 185 -10.26 -19.28 -26.96
CA SER A 185 -10.32 -19.87 -25.63
C SER A 185 -10.19 -18.78 -24.56
N PRO A 186 -10.93 -18.84 -23.46
CA PRO A 186 -10.81 -17.86 -22.40
C PRO A 186 -9.34 -17.71 -22.00
N LEU A 187 -8.86 -16.46 -21.96
CA LEU A 187 -7.52 -16.17 -21.47
C LEU A 187 -7.39 -16.76 -20.06
N PRO A 188 -6.25 -17.36 -19.73
CA PRO A 188 -6.05 -17.86 -18.38
C PRO A 188 -6.20 -16.70 -17.38
N PRO A 189 -6.79 -16.95 -16.21
CA PRO A 189 -6.91 -15.93 -15.18
C PRO A 189 -5.53 -15.36 -14.85
N ALA A 190 -5.46 -14.05 -14.62
CA ALA A 190 -4.21 -13.42 -14.22
C ALA A 190 -3.65 -14.12 -12.96
N CYS A 191 -2.44 -14.67 -13.08
CA CYS A 191 -1.78 -15.34 -11.98
C CYS A 191 -0.84 -14.38 -11.26
N TYR A 192 -1.07 -14.18 -9.98
CA TYR A 192 -0.18 -13.42 -9.10
C TYR A 192 0.60 -14.41 -8.24
N SER A 193 1.93 -14.36 -8.28
CA SER A 193 2.76 -15.24 -7.46
C SER A 193 2.64 -14.85 -5.98
N LEU A 194 2.19 -15.76 -5.14
CA LEU A 194 2.10 -15.62 -3.70
C LEU A 194 3.38 -16.03 -2.97
N THR A 195 4.29 -16.69 -3.67
CA THR A 195 5.59 -17.08 -3.11
C THR A 195 6.60 -16.02 -3.48
N GLY A 196 7.11 -15.31 -2.49
CA GLY A 196 8.33 -14.52 -2.66
C GLY A 196 9.44 -15.46 -3.15
N ALA A 197 10.03 -15.14 -4.29
CA ALA A 197 11.18 -15.88 -4.76
C ALA A 197 12.32 -15.71 -3.75
N ASN A 198 12.53 -16.70 -2.88
CA ASN A 198 13.79 -16.92 -2.24
C ASN A 198 14.75 -17.40 -3.34
N ARG A 199 15.58 -16.51 -3.82
CA ARG A 199 16.87 -16.79 -4.41
C ARG A 199 17.89 -15.84 -3.86
#